data_900939ff91bff065c972377da5eb6343
#
_entry.id   900939ff91bff065c972377da5eb6343
#
_cell.length_a   1.000
_cell.length_b   1.000
_cell.length_c   1.000
_cell.angle_alpha   90.00
_cell.angle_beta   90.00
_cell.angle_gamma   90.00
#
_symmetry.space_group_name_H-M   'P 1'
#
loop_
_entity.id
_entity.type
_entity.pdbx_description
1 polymer ?
#
loop_
_entity_poly.entity_id
_entity_poly.type
_entity_poly.pdbx_seq_one_letter_code
_entity_poly.pdbx_strand_id
1 'polypeptide(L)'
;MSDPEKLRKAVELTITAGYQLNQEAFGFLTMIAATEDPSEVIGKAIEKLNGLDEKTFFINRNLLEELLKEVEQSNKTTMKAPDTQFQEQTNPQTPMASQITEGKRQFQPYAKGIEKSINIIEDSSGKLSSNGTIEDFLGYFRDRFKRTEKLLRQRIDVKSAASIRDALKAPANMKLKIIGLITEKREKKQLTILSVEDLEDHITVLVPQNASEDLHKKARLLMLDQVVCLSVIKARTGLSIADDIILPEVGQRTPHKASERVSAVLTSDIHTGSTKFQRESFNRFILWLNGKYGNEQMKEVASHVKYVLIAGDIVDGVGIYPNQSKELSTKDIYKQYRLAAKYIEQIPDYIEVVIIPGNHDASRKALPQPAISGAYLEALQESKNVYSLGNPCSVSIHGVEVLMYHGRSLDDVVSTVPGMSNNNPEKAMRLLLQSRHLAPLYGGKTTLSPESRDSLVIERVPDIFHAGHIHALGHCSYRGVSIINSGGWQEQTEYMKKFGFMPTCGKVPVVDLQTLEVAVVPFS
;
A
#
# COMPACT_ATOMS: atom_id res chain seq x y z
N MET A 1 -1.10 -25.68 28.06
CA MET A 1 -0.15 -25.20 27.03
C MET A 1 -0.74 -25.56 25.70
N SER A 2 -0.83 -24.62 24.77
CA SER A 2 -1.33 -24.89 23.40
C SER A 2 -0.42 -25.90 22.72
N ASP A 3 -1.00 -26.88 22.03
CA ASP A 3 -0.26 -27.88 21.26
C ASP A 3 0.18 -27.23 19.93
N PRO A 4 1.48 -26.94 19.73
CA PRO A 4 1.96 -26.24 18.54
C PRO A 4 1.75 -27.05 17.24
N GLU A 5 1.66 -28.38 17.34
CA GLU A 5 1.51 -29.24 16.19
C GLU A 5 0.07 -29.24 15.67
N LYS A 6 -0.93 -29.20 16.56
CA LYS A 6 -2.34 -29.04 16.21
C LYS A 6 -2.61 -27.69 15.55
N LEU A 7 -2.03 -26.61 16.10
CA LEU A 7 -2.18 -25.27 15.54
C LEU A 7 -1.54 -25.17 14.14
N ARG A 8 -0.35 -25.76 13.97
CA ARG A 8 0.32 -25.82 12.67
C ARG A 8 -0.53 -26.52 11.63
N LYS A 9 -1.12 -27.68 11.98
CA LYS A 9 -2.00 -28.45 11.10
C LYS A 9 -3.23 -27.64 10.68
N ALA A 10 -3.85 -26.91 11.60
CA ALA A 10 -5.00 -26.06 11.30
C ALA A 10 -4.63 -24.91 10.33
N VAL A 11 -3.46 -24.29 10.51
CA VAL A 11 -2.95 -23.26 9.60
C VAL A 11 -2.63 -23.84 8.22
N GLU A 12 -1.97 -25.00 8.14
CA GLU A 12 -1.68 -25.69 6.88
C GLU A 12 -2.99 -26.05 6.13
N LEU A 13 -4.01 -26.53 6.84
CA LEU A 13 -5.33 -26.82 6.27
C LEU A 13 -5.99 -25.56 5.69
N THR A 14 -5.93 -24.45 6.43
CA THR A 14 -6.47 -23.16 6.00
C THR A 14 -5.80 -22.68 4.70
N ILE A 15 -4.47 -22.71 4.67
CA ILE A 15 -3.68 -22.27 3.50
C ILE A 15 -3.93 -23.18 2.30
N THR A 16 -3.95 -24.51 2.51
CA THR A 16 -4.18 -25.49 1.45
C THR A 16 -5.57 -25.34 0.82
N ALA A 17 -6.56 -24.94 1.61
CA ALA A 17 -7.91 -24.66 1.12
C ALA A 17 -8.07 -23.28 0.48
N GLY A 18 -7.01 -22.44 0.45
CA GLY A 18 -7.02 -21.12 -0.18
C GLY A 18 -7.58 -20.01 0.70
N TYR A 19 -7.76 -20.22 2.00
CA TYR A 19 -8.24 -19.22 2.96
C TYR A 19 -7.10 -18.60 3.76
N GLN A 20 -7.38 -17.47 4.39
CA GLN A 20 -6.46 -16.75 5.28
C GLN A 20 -7.11 -16.52 6.65
N LEU A 21 -6.30 -16.59 7.70
CA LEU A 21 -6.69 -16.23 9.06
C LEU A 21 -6.29 -14.78 9.33
N ASN A 22 -7.20 -13.97 9.83
CA ASN A 22 -6.80 -12.69 10.39
C ASN A 22 -6.14 -12.89 11.78
N GLN A 23 -5.51 -11.85 12.31
CA GLN A 23 -4.79 -11.93 13.60
C GLN A 23 -5.69 -12.36 14.76
N GLU A 24 -6.94 -11.93 14.77
CA GLU A 24 -7.92 -12.28 15.81
C GLU A 24 -8.35 -13.75 15.71
N ALA A 25 -8.57 -14.27 14.49
CA ALA A 25 -8.88 -15.68 14.25
C ALA A 25 -7.71 -16.59 14.63
N PHE A 26 -6.48 -16.20 14.29
CA PHE A 26 -5.28 -16.94 14.70
C PHE A 26 -5.10 -16.94 16.23
N GLY A 27 -5.32 -15.81 16.89
CA GLY A 27 -5.32 -15.71 18.37
C GLY A 27 -6.36 -16.61 19.01
N PHE A 28 -7.56 -16.68 18.43
CA PHE A 28 -8.64 -17.57 18.87
C PHE A 28 -8.29 -19.05 18.71
N LEU A 29 -7.73 -19.45 17.56
CA LEU A 29 -7.26 -20.83 17.35
C LEU A 29 -6.15 -21.22 18.33
N THR A 30 -5.26 -20.30 18.66
CA THR A 30 -4.20 -20.54 19.67
C THR A 30 -4.80 -20.76 21.06
N MET A 31 -5.89 -20.07 21.40
CA MET A 31 -6.58 -20.21 22.67
C MET A 31 -7.30 -21.58 22.76
N ILE A 32 -8.04 -22.00 21.72
CA ILE A 32 -8.78 -23.27 21.72
C ILE A 32 -7.89 -24.50 21.54
N ALA A 33 -6.68 -24.35 21.01
CA ALA A 33 -5.72 -25.46 20.83
C ALA A 33 -5.32 -26.18 22.14
N ALA A 34 -5.67 -25.60 23.29
CA ALA A 34 -5.46 -26.23 24.62
C ALA A 34 -6.57 -27.22 25.00
N THR A 35 -7.77 -27.08 24.43
CA THR A 35 -8.98 -27.84 24.81
C THR A 35 -9.61 -28.60 23.66
N GLU A 36 -9.46 -28.11 22.45
CA GLU A 36 -10.10 -28.64 21.23
C GLU A 36 -9.05 -28.86 20.12
N ASP A 37 -9.42 -29.57 19.04
CA ASP A 37 -8.58 -29.63 17.84
C ASP A 37 -8.92 -28.48 16.88
N PRO A 38 -8.04 -27.48 16.71
CA PRO A 38 -8.29 -26.35 15.83
C PRO A 38 -8.53 -26.75 14.36
N SER A 39 -8.03 -27.95 13.95
CA SER A 39 -8.19 -28.43 12.57
C SER A 39 -9.64 -28.81 12.27
N GLU A 40 -10.41 -29.29 13.25
CA GLU A 40 -11.82 -29.62 13.07
C GLU A 40 -12.67 -28.35 12.88
N VAL A 41 -12.39 -27.30 13.67
CA VAL A 41 -13.08 -26.01 13.57
C VAL A 41 -12.78 -25.34 12.22
N ILE A 42 -11.54 -25.41 11.78
CA ILE A 42 -11.12 -24.91 10.45
C ILE A 42 -11.77 -25.72 9.33
N GLY A 43 -11.83 -27.05 9.43
CA GLY A 43 -12.50 -27.88 8.43
C GLY A 43 -13.95 -27.47 8.21
N LYS A 44 -14.71 -27.29 9.29
CA LYS A 44 -16.10 -26.81 9.23
C LYS A 44 -16.23 -25.37 8.71
N ALA A 45 -15.29 -24.49 9.05
CA ALA A 45 -15.25 -23.14 8.52
C ALA A 45 -15.06 -23.15 6.99
N ILE A 46 -14.18 -24.00 6.49
CA ILE A 46 -13.94 -24.17 5.05
C ILE A 46 -15.18 -24.73 4.35
N GLU A 47 -15.83 -25.74 4.92
CA GLU A 47 -17.08 -26.32 4.37
C GLU A 47 -18.19 -25.26 4.31
N LYS A 48 -18.41 -24.51 5.41
CA LYS A 48 -19.44 -23.45 5.48
C LYS A 48 -19.17 -22.33 4.48
N LEU A 49 -17.90 -21.89 4.34
CA LEU A 49 -17.53 -20.84 3.40
C LEU A 49 -17.63 -21.31 1.93
N ASN A 50 -17.32 -22.58 1.65
CA ASN A 50 -17.49 -23.16 0.31
C ASN A 50 -18.97 -23.28 -0.11
N GLY A 51 -19.90 -23.31 0.85
CA GLY A 51 -21.35 -23.37 0.61
C GLY A 51 -22.05 -22.00 0.53
N LEU A 52 -21.34 -20.89 0.75
CA LEU A 52 -21.90 -19.54 0.68
C LEU A 52 -21.75 -18.95 -0.73
N ASP A 53 -22.77 -18.24 -1.20
CA ASP A 53 -22.72 -17.49 -2.46
C ASP A 53 -21.81 -16.24 -2.36
N GLU A 54 -21.64 -15.67 -1.17
CA GLU A 54 -20.68 -14.59 -0.90
C GLU A 54 -19.30 -15.16 -0.59
N LYS A 55 -18.36 -14.91 -1.48
CA LYS A 55 -16.97 -15.43 -1.40
C LYS A 55 -16.11 -14.53 -0.53
N THR A 56 -15.78 -14.97 0.68
CA THR A 56 -14.73 -14.39 1.51
C THR A 56 -13.48 -15.25 1.49
N PHE A 57 -12.30 -14.63 1.43
CA PHE A 57 -11.01 -15.34 1.55
C PHE A 57 -10.51 -15.38 2.98
N PHE A 58 -11.21 -14.73 3.90
CA PHE A 58 -10.80 -14.63 5.30
C PHE A 58 -11.72 -15.43 6.20
N ILE A 59 -11.10 -16.32 6.99
CA ILE A 59 -11.73 -16.91 8.16
C ILE A 59 -11.53 -15.92 9.32
N ASN A 60 -12.62 -15.33 9.80
CA ASN A 60 -12.61 -14.39 10.89
C ASN A 60 -12.96 -15.07 12.23
N ARG A 61 -12.67 -14.39 13.33
CA ARG A 61 -12.92 -14.89 14.68
C ARG A 61 -14.40 -15.22 14.93
N ASN A 62 -15.32 -14.40 14.47
CA ASN A 62 -16.76 -14.58 14.72
C ASN A 62 -17.28 -15.89 14.10
N LEU A 63 -16.83 -16.23 12.88
CA LEU A 63 -17.16 -17.50 12.24
C LEU A 63 -16.64 -18.70 13.04
N LEU A 64 -15.41 -18.63 13.56
CA LEU A 64 -14.83 -19.69 14.36
C LEU A 64 -15.54 -19.87 15.70
N GLU A 65 -15.94 -18.78 16.36
CA GLU A 65 -16.71 -18.82 17.61
C GLU A 65 -18.12 -19.43 17.43
N GLU A 66 -18.78 -19.12 16.30
CA GLU A 66 -20.08 -19.70 15.96
C GLU A 66 -19.97 -21.20 15.74
N LEU A 67 -18.99 -21.63 14.95
CA LEU A 67 -18.76 -23.06 14.65
C LEU A 67 -18.31 -23.87 15.87
N LEU A 68 -17.54 -23.28 16.78
CA LEU A 68 -17.17 -23.95 18.02
C LEU A 68 -18.39 -24.27 18.87
N LYS A 69 -19.36 -23.36 18.95
CA LYS A 69 -20.65 -23.58 19.65
C LYS A 69 -21.47 -24.71 18.99
N GLU A 70 -21.45 -24.80 17.66
CA GLU A 70 -22.12 -25.88 16.92
C GLU A 70 -21.45 -27.24 17.19
N VAL A 71 -20.11 -27.29 17.29
CA VAL A 71 -19.35 -28.50 17.65
C VAL A 71 -19.68 -28.96 19.07
N GLU A 72 -19.70 -28.04 20.04
CA GLU A 72 -20.03 -28.35 21.44
C GLU A 72 -21.47 -28.85 21.62
N GLN A 73 -22.42 -28.34 20.82
CA GLN A 73 -23.81 -28.80 20.82
C GLN A 73 -23.96 -30.18 20.21
N SER A 74 -23.26 -30.47 19.11
CA SER A 74 -23.27 -31.79 18.47
C SER A 74 -22.69 -32.88 19.38
N ASN A 75 -21.64 -32.59 20.14
CA ASN A 75 -21.04 -33.53 21.10
C ASN A 75 -21.91 -33.76 22.34
N LYS A 76 -22.85 -32.87 22.67
CA LYS A 76 -23.82 -33.08 23.77
C LYS A 76 -25.01 -33.95 23.37
N THR A 77 -25.27 -34.12 22.07
CA THR A 77 -26.41 -34.90 21.57
C THR A 77 -26.08 -36.39 21.35
N THR A 78 -24.80 -36.75 21.42
CA THR A 78 -24.32 -38.10 21.12
C THR A 78 -24.20 -39.03 22.36
N MET A 79 -24.75 -38.65 23.51
CA MET A 79 -24.85 -39.50 24.71
C MET A 79 -26.30 -39.86 25.04
N LYS A 80 -26.94 -40.70 24.26
CA LYS A 80 -28.03 -41.64 24.70
C LYS A 80 -28.20 -42.74 23.65
N ALA A 81 -27.69 -43.93 23.94
CA ALA A 81 -28.17 -45.19 23.40
C ALA A 81 -29.24 -45.76 24.36
N PRO A 82 -30.05 -46.79 24.09
CA PRO A 82 -29.80 -47.92 23.21
C PRO A 82 -31.03 -48.52 22.48
N ASP A 83 -30.71 -49.52 21.69
CA ASP A 83 -31.45 -50.77 21.40
C ASP A 83 -32.38 -50.89 20.17
N THR A 84 -31.89 -51.77 19.30
CA THR A 84 -32.51 -52.92 18.63
C THR A 84 -33.60 -52.73 17.57
N GLN A 85 -33.35 -53.03 16.34
CA GLN A 85 -33.72 -54.27 15.66
C GLN A 85 -33.44 -54.27 14.15
N PHE A 86 -32.86 -55.37 13.70
CA PHE A 86 -32.67 -55.78 12.30
C PHE A 86 -34.00 -55.91 11.55
N GLN A 87 -34.05 -55.45 10.30
CA GLN A 87 -34.74 -56.14 9.23
C GLN A 87 -34.14 -55.80 7.88
N GLU A 88 -33.60 -56.82 7.21
CA GLU A 88 -33.27 -56.87 5.78
C GLU A 88 -34.57 -56.73 4.95
N GLN A 89 -34.52 -55.94 3.88
CA GLN A 89 -35.22 -56.30 2.65
C GLN A 89 -34.66 -55.55 1.41
N THR A 90 -33.99 -56.35 0.58
CA THR A 90 -34.03 -56.39 -0.90
C THR A 90 -33.99 -55.10 -1.71
N ASN A 91 -32.91 -55.03 -2.46
CA ASN A 91 -32.69 -54.30 -3.71
C ASN A 91 -33.85 -54.49 -4.73
N PRO A 92 -34.20 -53.50 -5.54
CA PRO A 92 -33.77 -53.60 -6.92
C PRO A 92 -33.43 -52.26 -7.64
N GLN A 93 -32.48 -52.45 -8.55
CA GLN A 93 -32.29 -51.73 -9.82
C GLN A 93 -31.71 -50.32 -9.78
N THR A 94 -30.45 -50.28 -10.08
CA THR A 94 -29.64 -49.18 -10.63
C THR A 94 -30.26 -48.60 -11.91
N PRO A 95 -30.44 -47.30 -12.01
CA PRO A 95 -30.36 -46.61 -13.29
C PRO A 95 -28.92 -46.15 -13.51
N MET A 96 -28.44 -46.38 -14.71
CA MET A 96 -27.14 -46.00 -15.25
C MET A 96 -26.65 -44.65 -14.72
N ALA A 97 -25.49 -44.68 -14.09
CA ALA A 97 -24.67 -43.50 -13.90
C ALA A 97 -24.32 -42.92 -15.28
N SER A 98 -24.99 -41.85 -15.64
CA SER A 98 -24.45 -40.96 -16.65
C SER A 98 -23.12 -40.43 -16.14
N GLN A 99 -22.05 -40.85 -16.79
CA GLN A 99 -20.73 -40.27 -16.62
C GLN A 99 -20.89 -38.75 -16.95
N ILE A 100 -21.03 -37.95 -15.90
CA ILE A 100 -20.74 -36.52 -16.00
C ILE A 100 -19.23 -36.47 -16.15
N THR A 101 -18.76 -36.47 -17.39
CA THR A 101 -17.43 -35.97 -17.72
C THR A 101 -17.37 -34.57 -17.16
N GLU A 102 -16.65 -34.37 -16.06
CA GLU A 102 -16.17 -33.06 -15.62
C GLU A 102 -15.31 -32.50 -16.78
N GLY A 103 -15.96 -31.86 -17.71
CA GLY A 103 -15.30 -31.03 -18.69
C GLY A 103 -14.58 -29.93 -17.91
N LYS A 104 -13.24 -29.97 -17.89
CA LYS A 104 -12.42 -28.88 -17.38
C LYS A 104 -12.96 -27.60 -17.99
N ARG A 105 -13.67 -26.77 -17.22
CA ARG A 105 -14.18 -25.47 -17.68
C ARG A 105 -12.96 -24.69 -18.15
N GLN A 106 -12.93 -24.38 -19.44
CA GLN A 106 -11.86 -23.58 -20.02
C GLN A 106 -11.94 -22.19 -19.36
N PHE A 107 -10.80 -21.67 -18.87
CA PHE A 107 -10.72 -20.33 -18.28
C PHE A 107 -11.24 -19.30 -19.30
N GLN A 108 -12.29 -18.59 -18.92
CA GLN A 108 -12.90 -17.53 -19.71
C GLN A 108 -12.79 -16.22 -18.93
N PRO A 109 -11.83 -15.33 -19.28
CA PRO A 109 -11.64 -14.09 -18.56
C PRO A 109 -12.79 -13.12 -18.81
N TYR A 110 -13.53 -12.78 -17.75
CA TYR A 110 -14.63 -11.79 -17.78
C TYR A 110 -14.13 -10.43 -18.28
N ALA A 111 -12.98 -9.97 -17.76
CA ALA A 111 -12.39 -8.68 -18.12
C ALA A 111 -12.00 -8.54 -19.60
N LYS A 112 -11.91 -9.65 -20.36
CA LYS A 112 -11.64 -9.63 -21.80
C LYS A 112 -12.78 -8.99 -22.60
N GLY A 113 -14.03 -9.17 -22.13
CA GLY A 113 -15.22 -8.58 -22.76
C GLY A 113 -15.47 -7.12 -22.36
N ILE A 114 -14.72 -6.57 -21.40
CA ILE A 114 -14.89 -5.21 -20.92
C ILE A 114 -13.92 -4.28 -21.64
N GLU A 115 -14.42 -3.17 -22.19
CA GLU A 115 -13.58 -2.14 -22.80
C GLU A 115 -12.68 -1.49 -21.73
N LYS A 116 -11.46 -1.10 -22.13
CA LYS A 116 -10.57 -0.38 -21.24
C LYS A 116 -11.07 1.04 -20.98
N SER A 117 -10.95 1.49 -19.75
CA SER A 117 -11.20 2.88 -19.37
C SER A 117 -10.02 3.34 -18.53
N ILE A 118 -9.05 3.96 -19.18
CA ILE A 118 -7.85 4.54 -18.54
C ILE A 118 -7.67 5.98 -18.97
N ASN A 119 -7.49 6.87 -17.99
CA ASN A 119 -7.19 8.28 -18.22
C ASN A 119 -6.02 8.71 -17.36
N ILE A 120 -5.00 9.32 -17.93
CA ILE A 120 -3.85 9.87 -17.22
C ILE A 120 -4.27 11.24 -16.69
N ILE A 121 -4.39 11.37 -15.35
CA ILE A 121 -4.80 12.61 -14.67
C ILE A 121 -3.59 13.52 -14.49
N GLU A 122 -2.50 12.97 -13.97
CA GLU A 122 -1.23 13.68 -13.77
C GLU A 122 -0.06 12.77 -14.10
N ASP A 123 0.87 13.29 -14.89
CA ASP A 123 2.16 12.69 -15.20
C ASP A 123 3.25 13.75 -15.09
N SER A 124 4.28 13.46 -14.31
CA SER A 124 5.40 14.38 -14.12
C SER A 124 6.39 14.40 -15.30
N SER A 125 6.37 13.41 -16.20
CA SER A 125 7.41 13.18 -17.21
C SER A 125 7.65 14.36 -18.16
N GLY A 126 6.61 15.08 -18.56
CA GLY A 126 6.70 16.16 -19.57
C GLY A 126 6.97 17.57 -19.00
N LYS A 127 7.19 17.72 -17.71
CA LYS A 127 7.25 19.02 -17.03
C LYS A 127 8.56 19.26 -16.27
N LEU A 128 9.59 18.48 -16.57
CA LEU A 128 10.85 18.50 -15.84
C LEU A 128 11.85 19.39 -16.58
N SER A 129 12.18 20.54 -15.99
CA SER A 129 13.05 21.56 -16.62
C SER A 129 14.01 22.25 -15.65
N SER A 130 14.14 21.77 -14.40
CA SER A 130 15.02 22.39 -13.41
C SER A 130 16.50 22.29 -13.80
N ASN A 131 17.23 23.38 -13.62
CA ASN A 131 18.69 23.45 -13.73
C ASN A 131 19.38 23.29 -12.36
N GLY A 132 18.62 23.21 -11.27
CA GLY A 132 19.14 23.06 -9.90
C GLY A 132 19.79 24.35 -9.36
N THR A 133 19.34 25.50 -9.81
CA THR A 133 19.80 26.80 -9.31
C THR A 133 19.16 27.13 -7.95
N ILE A 134 19.73 28.11 -7.24
CA ILE A 134 19.13 28.61 -5.98
C ILE A 134 17.70 29.13 -6.23
N GLU A 135 17.50 29.81 -7.36
CA GLU A 135 16.21 30.35 -7.79
C GLU A 135 15.19 29.23 -8.01
N ASP A 136 15.62 28.10 -8.59
CA ASP A 136 14.76 26.92 -8.75
C ASP A 136 14.32 26.36 -7.39
N PHE A 137 15.26 26.22 -6.43
CA PHE A 137 14.92 25.79 -5.06
C PHE A 137 13.97 26.78 -4.36
N LEU A 138 14.21 28.07 -4.45
CA LEU A 138 13.32 29.08 -3.87
C LEU A 138 11.92 29.02 -4.51
N GLY A 139 11.85 28.87 -5.83
CA GLY A 139 10.60 28.70 -6.57
C GLY A 139 9.83 27.46 -6.12
N TYR A 140 10.54 26.33 -6.01
CA TYR A 140 10.01 25.03 -5.60
C TYR A 140 9.37 25.06 -4.19
N PHE A 141 10.09 25.59 -3.18
CA PHE A 141 9.55 25.68 -1.82
C PHE A 141 8.42 26.70 -1.69
N ARG A 142 8.47 27.79 -2.47
CA ARG A 142 7.35 28.75 -2.54
C ARG A 142 6.10 28.14 -3.16
N ASP A 143 6.23 27.32 -4.20
CA ASP A 143 5.11 26.60 -4.81
C ASP A 143 4.50 25.60 -3.81
N ARG A 144 5.35 24.77 -3.17
CA ARG A 144 4.94 23.86 -2.08
C ARG A 144 4.14 24.59 -1.01
N PHE A 145 4.71 25.65 -0.48
CA PHE A 145 4.07 26.44 0.59
C PHE A 145 2.70 26.96 0.16
N LYS A 146 2.61 27.68 -0.96
CA LYS A 146 1.37 28.28 -1.45
C LYS A 146 0.28 27.24 -1.71
N ARG A 147 0.63 26.11 -2.30
CA ARG A 147 -0.34 25.04 -2.61
C ARG A 147 -0.82 24.35 -1.35
N THR A 148 0.07 24.06 -0.41
CA THR A 148 -0.31 23.44 0.87
C THR A 148 -1.09 24.42 1.75
N GLU A 149 -0.71 25.70 1.78
CA GLU A 149 -1.48 26.77 2.44
C GLU A 149 -2.91 26.84 1.87
N LYS A 150 -3.07 26.79 0.54
CA LYS A 150 -4.39 26.76 -0.11
C LYS A 150 -5.23 25.58 0.36
N LEU A 151 -4.63 24.37 0.49
CA LEU A 151 -5.32 23.20 1.02
C LEU A 151 -5.73 23.40 2.50
N LEU A 152 -4.84 23.93 3.33
CA LEU A 152 -5.13 24.23 4.73
C LEU A 152 -6.27 25.25 4.87
N ARG A 153 -6.27 26.32 4.07
CA ARG A 153 -7.31 27.37 4.11
C ARG A 153 -8.68 26.94 3.58
N GLN A 154 -8.79 25.78 2.93
CA GLN A 154 -10.09 25.18 2.58
C GLN A 154 -10.84 24.71 3.84
N ARG A 155 -10.15 24.49 4.95
CA ARG A 155 -10.76 24.14 6.22
C ARG A 155 -11.33 25.40 6.88
N ILE A 156 -12.58 25.32 7.34
CA ILE A 156 -13.29 26.43 7.98
C ILE A 156 -12.51 26.95 9.20
N ASP A 157 -11.95 26.03 9.98
CA ASP A 157 -11.20 26.34 11.21
C ASP A 157 -9.80 26.94 10.96
N VAL A 158 -9.30 26.91 9.73
CA VAL A 158 -7.98 27.44 9.33
C VAL A 158 -8.10 28.65 8.40
N LYS A 159 -9.27 28.89 7.81
CA LYS A 159 -9.50 29.93 6.78
C LYS A 159 -8.96 31.31 7.18
N SER A 160 -9.08 31.68 8.46
CA SER A 160 -8.67 32.98 9.02
C SER A 160 -7.27 32.96 9.65
N ALA A 161 -6.40 32.00 9.31
CA ALA A 161 -5.04 31.96 9.82
C ALA A 161 -4.28 33.25 9.43
N ALA A 162 -3.61 33.85 10.41
CA ALA A 162 -2.81 35.06 10.25
C ALA A 162 -1.45 34.74 9.61
N SER A 163 -0.80 35.76 9.03
CA SER A 163 0.62 35.69 8.68
C SER A 163 1.49 35.62 9.93
N ILE A 164 2.71 35.06 9.82
CA ILE A 164 3.66 35.08 10.95
C ILE A 164 3.99 36.53 11.33
N ARG A 165 4.10 37.45 10.36
CA ARG A 165 4.30 38.88 10.58
C ARG A 165 3.21 39.49 11.47
N ASP A 166 1.94 39.16 11.23
CA ASP A 166 0.82 39.68 12.05
C ASP A 166 0.83 39.04 13.44
N ALA A 167 1.16 37.73 13.52
CA ALA A 167 1.31 37.03 14.78
C ALA A 167 2.45 37.59 15.66
N LEU A 168 3.53 38.08 15.04
CA LEU A 168 4.63 38.76 15.75
C LEU A 168 4.19 40.07 16.39
N LYS A 169 3.26 40.81 15.76
CA LYS A 169 2.72 42.08 16.23
C LYS A 169 1.54 41.91 17.20
N ALA A 170 0.96 40.72 17.28
CA ALA A 170 -0.19 40.45 18.13
C ALA A 170 0.11 40.71 19.62
N PRO A 171 -0.89 41.14 20.42
CA PRO A 171 -0.76 41.31 21.86
C PRO A 171 -0.41 39.98 22.56
N ALA A 172 0.26 40.08 23.71
CA ALA A 172 0.50 38.93 24.58
C ALA A 172 -0.83 38.27 24.99
N ASN A 173 -0.81 36.92 25.15
CA ASN A 173 -1.96 36.08 25.46
C ASN A 173 -3.04 35.98 24.36
N MET A 174 -2.84 36.62 23.21
CA MET A 174 -3.75 36.47 22.08
C MET A 174 -3.62 35.05 21.49
N LYS A 175 -4.76 34.38 21.28
CA LYS A 175 -4.85 33.11 20.57
C LYS A 175 -5.09 33.36 19.09
N LEU A 176 -4.28 32.73 18.23
CA LEU A 176 -4.36 32.87 16.78
C LEU A 176 -3.90 31.59 16.10
N LYS A 177 -4.18 31.48 14.81
CA LYS A 177 -3.66 30.40 13.96
C LYS A 177 -2.68 30.97 12.97
N ILE A 178 -1.57 30.25 12.74
CA ILE A 178 -0.55 30.59 11.74
C ILE A 178 -0.34 29.37 10.84
N ILE A 179 -0.02 29.60 9.59
CA ILE A 179 0.42 28.55 8.66
C ILE A 179 1.90 28.77 8.41
N GLY A 180 2.69 27.70 8.54
CA GLY A 180 4.12 27.78 8.32
C GLY A 180 4.74 26.42 8.00
N LEU A 181 5.96 26.50 7.46
CA LEU A 181 6.83 25.38 7.18
C LEU A 181 7.72 25.14 8.40
N ILE A 182 7.87 23.90 8.80
CA ILE A 182 8.72 23.51 9.94
C ILE A 182 10.18 23.44 9.47
N THR A 183 10.97 24.43 9.85
CA THR A 183 12.40 24.47 9.48
C THR A 183 13.29 23.77 10.49
N GLU A 184 12.87 23.71 11.76
CA GLU A 184 13.62 23.04 12.81
C GLU A 184 12.69 22.44 13.85
N LYS A 185 13.07 21.26 14.37
CA LYS A 185 12.38 20.56 15.44
C LYS A 185 13.40 20.06 16.44
N ARG A 186 13.30 20.51 17.69
CA ARG A 186 14.16 20.07 18.80
C ARG A 186 13.31 19.54 19.94
N GLU A 187 13.63 18.33 20.40
CA GLU A 187 12.93 17.70 21.52
C GLU A 187 13.86 17.54 22.73
N LYS A 188 13.40 17.96 23.91
CA LYS A 188 14.13 17.77 25.16
C LYS A 188 13.15 17.55 26.31
N LYS A 189 13.15 16.36 26.93
CA LYS A 189 12.32 16.03 28.10
C LYS A 189 10.85 16.43 27.92
N GLN A 190 10.17 15.96 26.89
CA GLN A 190 8.77 16.30 26.53
C GLN A 190 8.53 17.77 26.13
N LEU A 191 9.55 18.60 26.08
CA LEU A 191 9.49 19.92 25.52
C LEU A 191 9.83 19.84 24.04
N THR A 192 8.95 20.30 23.15
CA THR A 192 9.27 20.41 21.72
C THR A 192 9.36 21.89 21.32
N ILE A 193 10.45 22.26 20.69
CA ILE A 193 10.67 23.59 20.13
C ILE A 193 10.65 23.47 18.62
N LEU A 194 9.78 24.24 17.98
CA LEU A 194 9.64 24.32 16.54
C LEU A 194 10.09 25.69 16.05
N SER A 195 10.96 25.73 15.05
CA SER A 195 11.15 26.93 14.22
C SER A 195 10.22 26.82 13.03
N VAL A 196 9.44 27.87 12.79
CA VAL A 196 8.37 27.87 11.79
C VAL A 196 8.49 29.13 10.97
N GLU A 197 8.45 29.01 9.65
CA GLU A 197 8.52 30.15 8.74
C GLU A 197 7.36 30.16 7.74
N ASP A 198 6.96 31.33 7.32
CA ASP A 198 6.13 31.54 6.12
C ASP A 198 6.98 32.20 5.02
N LEU A 199 6.35 32.83 4.03
CA LEU A 199 7.08 33.46 2.93
C LEU A 199 7.72 34.79 3.31
N GLU A 200 7.46 35.32 4.52
CA GLU A 200 7.86 36.66 4.93
C GLU A 200 8.67 36.69 6.23
N ASP A 201 8.30 35.88 7.21
CA ASP A 201 8.86 35.93 8.57
C ASP A 201 8.97 34.51 9.19
N HIS A 202 9.62 34.46 10.34
CA HIS A 202 9.76 33.24 11.13
C HIS A 202 9.39 33.44 12.59
N ILE A 203 8.98 32.37 13.29
CA ILE A 203 8.60 32.39 14.69
C ILE A 203 9.00 31.09 15.38
N THR A 204 9.33 31.18 16.68
CA THR A 204 9.52 29.99 17.51
C THR A 204 8.20 29.60 18.18
N VAL A 205 7.82 28.34 18.03
CA VAL A 205 6.63 27.77 18.67
C VAL A 205 7.04 26.67 19.64
N LEU A 206 6.58 26.80 20.89
CA LEU A 206 6.90 25.90 21.98
C LEU A 206 5.70 24.98 22.26
N VAL A 207 5.91 23.67 22.22
CA VAL A 207 4.99 22.67 22.82
C VAL A 207 5.46 22.41 24.24
N PRO A 208 4.75 22.90 25.28
CA PRO A 208 5.24 22.85 26.66
C PRO A 208 5.12 21.43 27.23
N GLN A 209 5.89 21.13 28.28
CA GLN A 209 5.90 19.80 28.92
C GLN A 209 4.54 19.38 29.48
N ASN A 210 3.74 20.35 29.94
CA ASN A 210 2.39 20.12 30.47
C ASN A 210 1.28 20.16 29.42
N ALA A 211 1.64 20.14 28.13
CA ALA A 211 0.66 20.03 27.05
C ALA A 211 -0.09 18.69 27.09
N SER A 212 -1.24 18.63 26.44
CA SER A 212 -2.00 17.39 26.31
C SER A 212 -1.19 16.29 25.60
N GLU A 213 -1.46 15.03 25.93
CA GLU A 213 -0.82 13.90 25.24
C GLU A 213 -1.10 13.91 23.74
N ASP A 214 -2.29 14.35 23.33
CA ASP A 214 -2.64 14.50 21.91
C ASP A 214 -1.74 15.52 21.20
N LEU A 215 -1.48 16.66 21.83
CA LEU A 215 -0.60 17.69 21.26
C LEU A 215 0.86 17.17 21.17
N HIS A 216 1.34 16.49 22.17
CA HIS A 216 2.66 15.85 22.13
C HIS A 216 2.74 14.78 21.03
N LYS A 217 1.69 13.97 20.86
CA LYS A 217 1.61 12.96 19.80
C LYS A 217 1.66 13.61 18.42
N LYS A 218 0.87 14.67 18.20
CA LYS A 218 0.90 15.45 16.95
C LYS A 218 2.29 16.06 16.69
N ALA A 219 2.92 16.63 17.70
CA ALA A 219 4.25 17.21 17.59
C ALA A 219 5.32 16.17 17.21
N ARG A 220 5.25 14.96 17.77
CA ARG A 220 6.19 13.88 17.43
C ARG A 220 6.07 13.44 15.97
N LEU A 221 4.88 13.50 15.40
CA LEU A 221 4.62 13.11 13.99
C LEU A 221 5.05 14.17 12.98
N LEU A 222 5.39 15.39 13.40
CA LEU A 222 5.85 16.44 12.49
C LEU A 222 7.21 16.09 11.88
N MET A 223 7.32 16.32 10.58
CA MET A 223 8.56 16.24 9.80
C MET A 223 9.07 17.65 9.48
N LEU A 224 10.38 17.76 9.23
CA LEU A 224 10.94 18.99 8.68
C LEU A 224 10.39 19.24 7.27
N ASP A 225 10.39 20.50 6.87
CA ASP A 225 9.91 20.99 5.58
C ASP A 225 8.43 20.71 5.29
N GLN A 226 7.69 20.27 6.32
CA GLN A 226 6.24 20.09 6.27
C GLN A 226 5.53 21.42 6.53
N VAL A 227 4.53 21.75 5.72
CA VAL A 227 3.67 22.91 5.92
C VAL A 227 2.46 22.51 6.76
N VAL A 228 2.25 23.20 7.87
CA VAL A 228 1.18 22.92 8.84
C VAL A 228 0.50 24.20 9.31
N CYS A 229 -0.69 24.09 9.88
CA CYS A 229 -1.29 25.17 10.64
C CYS A 229 -1.10 24.89 12.14
N LEU A 230 -0.65 25.91 12.87
CA LEU A 230 -0.45 25.88 14.32
C LEU A 230 -1.45 26.82 14.98
N SER A 231 -2.26 26.31 15.91
CA SER A 231 -2.98 27.14 16.87
C SER A 231 -2.02 27.53 17.97
N VAL A 232 -1.81 28.81 18.18
CA VAL A 232 -0.80 29.31 19.12
C VAL A 232 -1.35 30.40 20.01
N ILE A 233 -0.78 30.51 21.22
CA ILE A 233 -0.98 31.61 22.15
C ILE A 233 0.30 32.42 22.17
N LYS A 234 0.19 33.73 21.86
CA LYS A 234 1.33 34.64 21.88
C LYS A 234 1.89 34.78 23.29
N ALA A 235 3.15 34.46 23.48
CA ALA A 235 3.82 34.59 24.77
C ALA A 235 4.61 35.90 24.86
N ARG A 236 5.62 36.08 23.98
CA ARG A 236 6.46 37.26 23.90
C ARG A 236 6.93 37.47 22.46
N THR A 237 7.71 38.51 22.20
CA THR A 237 8.27 38.75 20.86
C THR A 237 9.06 37.53 20.37
N GLY A 238 8.73 37.07 19.18
CA GLY A 238 9.36 35.91 18.54
C GLY A 238 9.02 34.52 19.15
N LEU A 239 8.20 34.44 20.21
CA LEU A 239 7.85 33.19 20.88
C LEU A 239 6.34 33.03 21.04
N SER A 240 5.81 31.90 20.67
CA SER A 240 4.42 31.49 20.92
C SER A 240 4.35 30.08 21.51
N ILE A 241 3.26 29.78 22.21
CA ILE A 241 3.00 28.48 22.81
C ILE A 241 1.97 27.78 21.94
N ALA A 242 2.25 26.55 21.53
CA ALA A 242 1.31 25.73 20.78
C ALA A 242 0.10 25.34 21.64
N ASP A 243 -1.07 25.47 21.07
CA ASP A 243 -2.34 25.01 21.61
C ASP A 243 -2.89 23.81 20.80
N ASP A 244 -2.64 23.81 19.48
CA ASP A 244 -2.95 22.68 18.60
C ASP A 244 -2.06 22.69 17.34
N ILE A 245 -1.93 21.50 16.73
CA ILE A 245 -1.23 21.27 15.46
C ILE A 245 -2.22 20.66 14.47
N ILE A 246 -2.37 21.30 13.33
CA ILE A 246 -3.37 20.96 12.31
C ILE A 246 -2.65 20.65 11.00
N LEU A 247 -2.71 19.40 10.60
CA LEU A 247 -2.20 18.95 9.30
C LEU A 247 -3.16 19.36 8.17
N PRO A 248 -2.68 19.46 6.91
CA PRO A 248 -3.55 19.71 5.75
C PRO A 248 -4.69 18.72 5.65
N GLU A 249 -4.39 17.44 5.93
CA GLU A 249 -5.35 16.35 6.09
C GLU A 249 -6.21 16.10 4.84
N VAL A 250 -6.86 14.95 4.78
CA VAL A 250 -7.90 14.64 3.79
C VAL A 250 -9.27 14.68 4.44
N GLY A 251 -10.25 15.24 3.75
CA GLY A 251 -11.64 15.22 4.21
C GLY A 251 -12.22 13.79 4.18
N GLN A 252 -13.22 13.53 5.02
CA GLN A 252 -14.02 12.30 4.89
C GLN A 252 -14.72 12.33 3.53
N ARG A 253 -14.61 11.25 2.77
CA ARG A 253 -15.18 11.16 1.42
C ARG A 253 -15.73 9.77 1.12
N THR A 254 -16.64 9.70 0.17
CA THR A 254 -17.01 8.46 -0.50
C THR A 254 -16.10 8.30 -1.71
N PRO A 255 -15.35 7.18 -1.82
CA PRO A 255 -14.49 6.93 -2.98
C PRO A 255 -15.31 6.67 -4.25
N HIS A 256 -14.72 6.95 -5.40
CA HIS A 256 -15.29 6.53 -6.68
C HIS A 256 -15.19 5.01 -6.81
N LYS A 257 -16.12 4.42 -7.53
CA LYS A 257 -16.18 2.99 -7.80
C LYS A 257 -16.47 2.75 -9.26
N ALA A 258 -15.96 1.64 -9.79
CA ALA A 258 -16.28 1.22 -11.16
C ALA A 258 -17.73 0.76 -11.25
N SER A 259 -18.35 0.99 -12.41
CA SER A 259 -19.66 0.41 -12.76
C SER A 259 -19.55 -1.08 -13.09
N GLU A 260 -18.41 -1.47 -13.69
CA GLU A 260 -18.11 -2.83 -14.11
C GLU A 260 -17.29 -3.57 -13.05
N ARG A 261 -17.51 -4.87 -12.92
CA ARG A 261 -16.74 -5.71 -12.01
C ARG A 261 -15.37 -6.04 -12.62
N VAL A 262 -14.45 -5.11 -12.53
CA VAL A 262 -13.06 -5.27 -12.97
C VAL A 262 -12.12 -5.04 -11.80
N SER A 263 -10.95 -5.67 -11.87
CA SER A 263 -9.96 -5.61 -10.79
C SER A 263 -8.64 -5.04 -11.28
N ALA A 264 -7.91 -4.41 -10.36
CA ALA A 264 -6.53 -3.95 -10.54
C ALA A 264 -5.58 -4.76 -9.66
N VAL A 265 -4.56 -5.34 -10.26
CA VAL A 265 -3.40 -5.90 -9.57
C VAL A 265 -2.44 -4.77 -9.23
N LEU A 266 -2.02 -4.68 -7.97
CA LEU A 266 -1.02 -3.73 -7.52
C LEU A 266 0.28 -4.47 -7.21
N THR A 267 1.38 -4.11 -7.86
CA THR A 267 2.68 -4.77 -7.65
C THR A 267 3.82 -3.78 -7.81
N SER A 268 5.00 -4.12 -7.33
CA SER A 268 6.22 -3.32 -7.41
C SER A 268 7.45 -4.20 -7.17
N ASP A 269 8.63 -3.62 -7.22
CA ASP A 269 9.88 -4.20 -6.73
C ASP A 269 10.14 -5.61 -7.29
N ILE A 270 10.07 -5.71 -8.64
CA ILE A 270 10.29 -6.98 -9.35
C ILE A 270 11.77 -7.37 -9.29
N HIS A 271 12.67 -6.39 -9.46
CA HIS A 271 14.11 -6.56 -9.43
C HIS A 271 14.64 -7.64 -10.37
N THR A 272 14.15 -7.64 -11.62
CA THR A 272 14.74 -8.53 -12.65
C THR A 272 16.24 -8.27 -12.79
N GLY A 273 17.02 -9.34 -12.85
CA GLY A 273 18.48 -9.24 -12.87
C GLY A 273 19.16 -9.44 -11.53
N SER A 274 18.41 -9.44 -10.41
CA SER A 274 18.89 -9.86 -9.10
C SER A 274 19.04 -11.38 -9.00
N THR A 275 20.04 -11.86 -8.24
CA THR A 275 20.14 -13.27 -7.85
C THR A 275 19.04 -13.67 -6.86
N LYS A 276 18.42 -12.67 -6.21
CA LYS A 276 17.35 -12.81 -5.23
C LYS A 276 15.95 -12.66 -5.83
N PHE A 277 15.84 -12.46 -7.14
CA PHE A 277 14.56 -12.40 -7.82
C PHE A 277 13.84 -13.75 -7.76
N GLN A 278 12.63 -13.75 -7.21
CA GLN A 278 11.79 -14.95 -7.08
C GLN A 278 11.13 -15.33 -8.41
N ARG A 279 11.95 -15.82 -9.34
CA ARG A 279 11.53 -16.16 -10.71
C ARG A 279 10.33 -17.11 -10.74
N GLU A 280 10.32 -18.14 -9.92
CA GLU A 280 9.26 -19.15 -9.93
C GLU A 280 7.93 -18.57 -9.44
N SER A 281 7.95 -17.80 -8.36
CA SER A 281 6.77 -17.10 -7.83
C SER A 281 6.22 -16.11 -8.86
N PHE A 282 7.10 -15.38 -9.54
CA PHE A 282 6.68 -14.44 -10.59
C PHE A 282 6.12 -15.17 -11.83
N ASN A 283 6.68 -16.31 -12.22
CA ASN A 283 6.12 -17.16 -13.26
C ASN A 283 4.72 -17.67 -12.89
N ARG A 284 4.49 -18.09 -11.63
CA ARG A 284 3.15 -18.49 -11.16
C ARG A 284 2.16 -17.33 -11.25
N PHE A 285 2.57 -16.12 -10.91
CA PHE A 285 1.76 -14.92 -11.09
C PHE A 285 1.37 -14.69 -12.56
N ILE A 286 2.32 -14.78 -13.49
CA ILE A 286 2.03 -14.67 -14.93
C ILE A 286 1.09 -15.79 -15.41
N LEU A 287 1.32 -17.03 -14.97
CA LEU A 287 0.44 -18.17 -15.29
C LEU A 287 -0.96 -17.98 -14.71
N TRP A 288 -1.07 -17.37 -13.52
CA TRP A 288 -2.35 -17.07 -12.89
C TRP A 288 -3.15 -16.04 -13.70
N LEU A 289 -2.54 -14.96 -14.16
CA LEU A 289 -3.17 -14.00 -15.06
C LEU A 289 -3.72 -14.65 -16.34
N ASN A 290 -3.09 -15.73 -16.80
CA ASN A 290 -3.50 -16.53 -17.95
C ASN A 290 -4.52 -17.64 -17.59
N GLY A 291 -4.97 -17.74 -16.33
CA GLY A 291 -5.87 -18.80 -15.85
C GLY A 291 -5.25 -20.19 -15.79
N LYS A 292 -3.91 -20.30 -15.89
CA LYS A 292 -3.15 -21.55 -15.93
C LYS A 292 -2.58 -21.96 -14.57
N TYR A 293 -2.79 -21.16 -13.52
CA TYR A 293 -2.32 -21.42 -12.17
C TYR A 293 -3.38 -21.03 -11.13
N GLY A 294 -3.38 -21.72 -9.99
CA GLY A 294 -4.26 -21.48 -8.86
C GLY A 294 -5.53 -22.33 -8.86
N ASN A 295 -6.22 -22.31 -7.72
CA ASN A 295 -7.53 -22.93 -7.56
C ASN A 295 -8.64 -22.12 -8.28
N GLU A 296 -9.88 -22.61 -8.25
CA GLU A 296 -11.00 -21.95 -8.94
C GLU A 296 -11.27 -20.53 -8.41
N GLN A 297 -11.09 -20.28 -7.11
CA GLN A 297 -11.24 -18.94 -6.54
C GLN A 297 -10.16 -17.98 -7.06
N MET A 298 -8.90 -18.43 -7.11
CA MET A 298 -7.81 -17.63 -7.67
C MET A 298 -8.07 -17.33 -9.16
N LYS A 299 -8.58 -18.30 -9.93
CA LYS A 299 -8.93 -18.13 -11.34
C LYS A 299 -10.11 -17.18 -11.51
N GLU A 300 -11.10 -17.23 -10.62
CA GLU A 300 -12.20 -16.28 -10.62
C GLU A 300 -11.69 -14.84 -10.43
N VAL A 301 -10.80 -14.61 -9.46
CA VAL A 301 -10.15 -13.29 -9.30
C VAL A 301 -9.37 -12.92 -10.55
N ALA A 302 -8.57 -13.84 -11.13
CA ALA A 302 -7.84 -13.61 -12.36
C ALA A 302 -8.75 -13.21 -13.53
N SER A 303 -9.96 -13.79 -13.62
CA SER A 303 -10.90 -13.53 -14.69
C SER A 303 -11.36 -12.06 -14.75
N HIS A 304 -11.35 -11.36 -13.61
CA HIS A 304 -11.76 -9.96 -13.49
C HIS A 304 -10.60 -8.97 -13.60
N VAL A 305 -9.33 -9.42 -13.67
CA VAL A 305 -8.18 -8.53 -13.76
C VAL A 305 -8.16 -7.82 -15.13
N LYS A 306 -8.26 -6.49 -15.08
CA LYS A 306 -8.19 -5.60 -16.23
C LYS A 306 -6.94 -4.74 -16.23
N TYR A 307 -6.35 -4.50 -15.07
CA TYR A 307 -5.20 -3.63 -14.89
C TYR A 307 -4.11 -4.29 -14.06
N VAL A 308 -2.84 -4.08 -14.43
CA VAL A 308 -1.66 -4.36 -13.62
C VAL A 308 -0.90 -3.06 -13.44
N LEU A 309 -0.78 -2.59 -12.20
CA LEU A 309 -0.10 -1.35 -11.85
C LEU A 309 1.23 -1.68 -11.16
N ILE A 310 2.36 -1.28 -11.78
CA ILE A 310 3.72 -1.59 -11.31
C ILE A 310 4.34 -0.31 -10.77
N ALA A 311 4.47 -0.22 -9.43
CA ALA A 311 4.98 0.97 -8.75
C ALA A 311 6.51 0.99 -8.62
N GLY A 312 7.23 0.73 -9.71
CA GLY A 312 8.68 0.91 -9.82
C GLY A 312 9.52 -0.30 -9.42
N ASP A 313 10.84 -0.14 -9.56
CA ASP A 313 11.88 -1.13 -9.37
C ASP A 313 11.61 -2.43 -10.16
N ILE A 314 11.41 -2.24 -11.49
CA ILE A 314 11.20 -3.33 -12.44
C ILE A 314 12.48 -4.15 -12.59
N VAL A 315 13.62 -3.47 -12.64
CA VAL A 315 14.95 -4.06 -12.73
C VAL A 315 15.71 -3.84 -11.42
N ASP A 316 16.74 -4.67 -11.18
CA ASP A 316 17.63 -4.47 -10.02
C ASP A 316 18.59 -3.28 -10.23
N GLY A 317 18.77 -2.85 -11.48
CA GLY A 317 19.71 -1.80 -11.82
C GLY A 317 21.17 -2.24 -11.69
N VAL A 318 22.10 -1.28 -11.80
CA VAL A 318 23.53 -1.53 -11.68
C VAL A 318 24.17 -0.37 -10.92
N GLY A 319 24.92 -0.67 -9.84
CA GLY A 319 25.62 0.34 -9.04
C GLY A 319 24.70 1.15 -8.11
N ILE A 320 23.59 0.61 -7.69
CA ILE A 320 22.60 1.29 -6.82
C ILE A 320 23.09 1.37 -5.38
N TYR A 321 23.73 0.31 -4.88
CA TYR A 321 24.28 0.24 -3.52
C TYR A 321 25.63 -0.47 -3.49
N PRO A 322 26.44 -0.28 -2.44
CA PRO A 322 27.77 -0.90 -2.33
C PRO A 322 27.70 -2.44 -2.40
N ASN A 323 28.58 -3.04 -3.17
CA ASN A 323 28.70 -4.49 -3.41
C ASN A 323 27.52 -5.16 -4.15
N GLN A 324 26.55 -4.42 -4.66
CA GLN A 324 25.42 -4.96 -5.44
C GLN A 324 25.87 -5.90 -6.57
N SER A 325 27.01 -5.65 -7.19
CA SER A 325 27.54 -6.47 -8.30
C SER A 325 27.69 -7.96 -7.96
N LYS A 326 27.75 -8.33 -6.67
CA LYS A 326 27.78 -9.72 -6.18
C LYS A 326 26.40 -10.36 -6.14
N GLU A 327 25.36 -9.56 -6.08
CA GLU A 327 23.95 -9.98 -6.01
C GLU A 327 23.25 -9.86 -7.37
N LEU A 328 23.96 -9.45 -8.43
CA LEU A 328 23.45 -9.39 -9.80
C LEU A 328 23.67 -10.70 -10.55
N SER A 329 22.61 -11.31 -11.04
CA SER A 329 22.64 -12.40 -12.02
C SER A 329 22.93 -11.87 -13.43
N THR A 330 22.56 -10.60 -13.69
CA THR A 330 22.75 -9.91 -14.96
C THR A 330 23.26 -8.48 -14.69
N LYS A 331 24.53 -8.21 -15.07
CA LYS A 331 25.21 -6.93 -14.83
C LYS A 331 24.99 -5.88 -15.93
N ASP A 332 24.18 -6.19 -16.92
CA ASP A 332 23.83 -5.33 -18.04
C ASP A 332 22.38 -4.88 -17.88
N ILE A 333 22.16 -3.59 -17.68
CA ILE A 333 20.84 -3.02 -17.44
C ILE A 333 19.88 -3.22 -18.64
N TYR A 334 20.36 -3.18 -19.87
CA TYR A 334 19.55 -3.45 -21.05
C TYR A 334 19.06 -4.90 -21.08
N LYS A 335 19.91 -5.84 -20.65
CA LYS A 335 19.50 -7.25 -20.53
C LYS A 335 18.50 -7.46 -19.41
N GLN A 336 18.60 -6.68 -18.31
CA GLN A 336 17.62 -6.71 -17.24
C GLN A 336 16.25 -6.25 -17.74
N TYR A 337 16.16 -5.14 -18.50
CA TYR A 337 14.90 -4.67 -19.10
C TYR A 337 14.33 -5.66 -20.12
N ARG A 338 15.17 -6.27 -20.97
CA ARG A 338 14.73 -7.34 -21.89
C ARG A 338 14.17 -8.56 -21.13
N LEU A 339 14.75 -8.89 -19.98
CA LEU A 339 14.22 -9.97 -19.13
C LEU A 339 12.86 -9.58 -18.55
N ALA A 340 12.69 -8.34 -18.06
CA ALA A 340 11.41 -7.81 -17.58
C ALA A 340 10.35 -7.82 -18.69
N ALA A 341 10.72 -7.36 -19.90
CA ALA A 341 9.85 -7.35 -21.06
C ALA A 341 9.28 -8.72 -21.38
N LYS A 342 10.12 -9.78 -21.38
CA LYS A 342 9.69 -11.16 -21.60
C LYS A 342 8.61 -11.66 -20.64
N TYR A 343 8.54 -11.11 -19.42
CA TYR A 343 7.47 -11.41 -18.50
C TYR A 343 6.22 -10.59 -18.80
N ILE A 344 6.40 -9.29 -19.09
CA ILE A 344 5.29 -8.37 -19.38
C ILE A 344 4.56 -8.80 -20.67
N GLU A 345 5.26 -9.23 -21.71
CA GLU A 345 4.71 -9.77 -22.95
C GLU A 345 3.80 -10.99 -22.74
N GLN A 346 3.98 -11.73 -21.67
CA GLN A 346 3.15 -12.90 -21.34
C GLN A 346 1.86 -12.51 -20.60
N ILE A 347 1.69 -11.26 -20.20
CA ILE A 347 0.43 -10.76 -19.65
C ILE A 347 -0.61 -10.73 -20.77
N PRO A 348 -1.84 -11.23 -20.54
CA PRO A 348 -2.88 -11.24 -21.58
C PRO A 348 -3.15 -9.86 -22.21
N ASP A 349 -3.35 -9.81 -23.53
CA ASP A 349 -3.50 -8.57 -24.31
C ASP A 349 -4.67 -7.68 -23.87
N TYR A 350 -5.68 -8.25 -23.21
CA TYR A 350 -6.81 -7.49 -22.67
C TYR A 350 -6.53 -6.79 -21.34
N ILE A 351 -5.37 -7.05 -20.72
CA ILE A 351 -4.94 -6.43 -19.46
C ILE A 351 -4.02 -5.24 -19.80
N GLU A 352 -4.37 -4.07 -19.28
CA GLU A 352 -3.58 -2.85 -19.41
C GLU A 352 -2.52 -2.80 -18.31
N VAL A 353 -1.28 -2.44 -18.65
CA VAL A 353 -0.16 -2.38 -17.71
C VAL A 353 0.30 -0.93 -17.56
N VAL A 354 0.31 -0.40 -16.34
CA VAL A 354 0.86 0.92 -16.02
C VAL A 354 2.14 0.75 -15.22
N ILE A 355 3.19 1.42 -15.63
CA ILE A 355 4.53 1.31 -15.05
C ILE A 355 5.02 2.70 -14.67
N ILE A 356 5.56 2.86 -13.47
CA ILE A 356 6.35 4.02 -13.06
C ILE A 356 7.76 3.58 -12.71
N PRO A 357 8.79 4.46 -12.78
CA PRO A 357 10.14 4.11 -12.34
C PRO A 357 10.24 4.10 -10.81
N GLY A 358 11.17 3.27 -10.31
CA GLY A 358 11.68 3.33 -8.95
C GLY A 358 13.13 3.80 -8.89
N ASN A 359 13.77 3.66 -7.73
CA ASN A 359 15.14 4.10 -7.57
C ASN A 359 16.20 3.15 -8.16
N HIS A 360 15.82 1.93 -8.55
CA HIS A 360 16.66 0.98 -9.25
C HIS A 360 16.57 1.12 -10.77
N ASP A 361 15.47 1.67 -11.26
CA ASP A 361 15.21 1.81 -12.70
C ASP A 361 16.11 2.84 -13.39
N ALA A 362 16.17 2.76 -14.72
CA ALA A 362 16.90 3.66 -15.60
C ALA A 362 16.18 5.00 -15.75
N SER A 363 16.05 5.73 -14.64
CA SER A 363 15.51 7.07 -14.56
C SER A 363 16.38 7.91 -13.64
N ARG A 364 16.20 9.24 -13.60
CA ARG A 364 16.92 10.07 -12.63
C ARG A 364 16.54 9.67 -11.20
N LYS A 365 17.47 9.79 -10.26
CA LYS A 365 17.25 9.37 -8.86
C LYS A 365 16.43 10.39 -8.07
N ALA A 366 16.51 11.67 -8.46
CA ALA A 366 15.77 12.73 -7.80
C ALA A 366 14.28 12.72 -8.21
N LEU A 367 13.40 12.92 -7.21
CA LEU A 367 11.97 13.07 -7.42
C LEU A 367 11.62 14.51 -7.87
N PRO A 368 10.59 14.65 -8.71
CA PRO A 368 9.87 13.61 -9.43
C PRO A 368 10.74 12.96 -10.50
N GLN A 369 10.48 11.67 -10.79
CA GLN A 369 11.20 10.95 -11.83
C GLN A 369 10.42 11.00 -13.15
N PRO A 370 11.08 11.24 -14.31
CA PRO A 370 10.45 11.03 -15.60
C PRO A 370 10.18 9.54 -15.83
N ALA A 371 9.24 9.24 -16.73
CA ALA A 371 8.99 7.89 -17.20
C ALA A 371 10.27 7.22 -17.72
N ILE A 372 10.29 5.90 -17.67
CA ILE A 372 11.33 5.10 -18.35
C ILE A 372 11.25 5.41 -19.84
N SER A 373 12.37 5.71 -20.47
CA SER A 373 12.43 6.20 -21.86
C SER A 373 13.53 5.54 -22.68
N GLY A 374 13.56 5.88 -23.99
CA GLY A 374 14.57 5.40 -24.94
C GLY A 374 14.60 3.87 -25.07
N ALA A 375 15.79 3.31 -25.29
CA ALA A 375 15.99 1.88 -25.52
C ALA A 375 15.51 0.96 -24.36
N TYR A 376 15.33 1.50 -23.16
CA TYR A 376 14.78 0.75 -22.03
C TYR A 376 13.27 0.57 -22.18
N LEU A 377 12.58 1.61 -22.66
CA LEU A 377 11.13 1.58 -22.90
C LEU A 377 10.80 0.78 -24.16
N GLU A 378 11.63 0.88 -25.21
CA GLU A 378 11.42 0.12 -26.45
C GLU A 378 11.26 -1.38 -26.16
N ALA A 379 12.10 -1.93 -25.29
CA ALA A 379 11.99 -3.32 -24.86
C ALA A 379 10.67 -3.65 -24.16
N LEU A 380 10.08 -2.69 -23.41
CA LEU A 380 8.84 -2.87 -22.66
C LEU A 380 7.57 -2.60 -23.52
N GLN A 381 7.70 -1.82 -24.59
CA GLN A 381 6.59 -1.39 -25.46
C GLN A 381 6.33 -2.30 -26.68
N GLU A 382 7.07 -3.38 -26.87
CA GLU A 382 6.73 -4.40 -27.86
C GLU A 382 5.31 -4.96 -27.64
N SER A 383 4.82 -4.87 -26.38
CA SER A 383 3.42 -5.12 -26.01
C SER A 383 2.59 -3.82 -26.09
N LYS A 384 1.46 -3.86 -26.82
CA LYS A 384 0.60 -2.69 -27.12
C LYS A 384 -0.09 -2.05 -25.92
N ASN A 385 -0.06 -2.66 -24.72
CA ASN A 385 -0.88 -2.31 -23.57
C ASN A 385 -0.06 -1.76 -22.40
N VAL A 386 1.14 -1.22 -22.64
CA VAL A 386 2.05 -0.69 -21.61
C VAL A 386 2.06 0.83 -21.63
N TYR A 387 1.73 1.45 -20.50
CA TYR A 387 1.81 2.88 -20.24
C TYR A 387 2.99 3.14 -19.29
N SER A 388 4.05 3.76 -19.77
CA SER A 388 5.17 4.22 -18.95
C SER A 388 4.94 5.66 -18.55
N LEU A 389 4.79 5.91 -17.23
CA LEU A 389 4.50 7.21 -16.65
C LEU A 389 5.59 7.60 -15.65
N GLY A 390 5.64 8.88 -15.25
CA GLY A 390 6.57 9.37 -14.24
C GLY A 390 6.21 8.92 -12.82
N ASN A 391 7.11 9.18 -11.89
CA ASN A 391 6.94 8.93 -10.46
C ASN A 391 7.02 10.25 -9.69
N PRO A 392 5.91 10.71 -9.05
CA PRO A 392 4.59 10.10 -9.02
C PRO A 392 3.75 10.32 -10.27
N CYS A 393 2.67 9.54 -10.42
CA CYS A 393 1.60 9.82 -11.36
C CYS A 393 0.22 9.52 -10.77
N SER A 394 -0.81 10.08 -11.38
CA SER A 394 -2.20 9.77 -11.06
C SER A 394 -2.94 9.32 -12.31
N VAL A 395 -3.63 8.19 -12.22
CA VAL A 395 -4.45 7.62 -13.30
C VAL A 395 -5.86 7.36 -12.81
N SER A 396 -6.84 7.46 -13.71
CA SER A 396 -8.20 6.97 -13.47
C SER A 396 -8.42 5.71 -14.27
N ILE A 397 -8.79 4.63 -13.61
CA ILE A 397 -9.12 3.33 -14.20
C ILE A 397 -10.56 2.98 -13.87
N HIS A 398 -11.44 2.86 -14.88
CA HIS A 398 -12.88 2.73 -14.71
C HIS A 398 -13.49 3.74 -13.70
N GLY A 399 -13.01 4.99 -13.72
CA GLY A 399 -13.47 6.06 -12.83
C GLY A 399 -12.84 6.06 -11.43
N VAL A 400 -12.11 5.01 -11.04
CA VAL A 400 -11.36 4.94 -9.77
C VAL A 400 -10.00 5.63 -9.94
N GLU A 401 -9.70 6.57 -9.06
CA GLU A 401 -8.47 7.37 -9.10
C GLU A 401 -7.35 6.72 -8.29
N VAL A 402 -6.25 6.40 -8.96
CA VAL A 402 -5.08 5.77 -8.34
C VAL A 402 -3.90 6.73 -8.39
N LEU A 403 -3.37 7.07 -7.22
CA LEU A 403 -2.07 7.72 -7.07
C LEU A 403 -1.01 6.62 -6.97
N MET A 404 -0.12 6.58 -7.95
CA MET A 404 1.04 5.70 -7.94
C MET A 404 2.30 6.47 -7.54
N TYR A 405 3.00 5.94 -6.58
CA TYR A 405 4.25 6.49 -6.06
C TYR A 405 5.18 5.35 -5.68
N HIS A 406 6.44 5.36 -6.12
CA HIS A 406 7.34 4.24 -5.80
C HIS A 406 7.55 4.08 -4.28
N GLY A 407 7.71 5.17 -3.53
CA GLY A 407 7.78 5.09 -2.07
C GLY A 407 9.14 5.49 -1.46
N ARG A 408 10.06 6.04 -2.24
CA ARG A 408 11.43 6.36 -1.76
C ARG A 408 11.47 7.15 -0.45
N SER A 409 10.58 8.10 -0.24
CA SER A 409 10.53 8.94 0.97
C SER A 409 10.01 8.21 2.22
N LEU A 410 9.49 6.99 2.08
CA LEU A 410 9.11 6.17 3.24
C LEU A 410 10.33 5.87 4.12
N ASP A 411 11.53 5.75 3.53
CA ASP A 411 12.80 5.66 4.27
C ASP A 411 13.04 6.87 5.19
N ASP A 412 12.70 8.07 4.72
CA ASP A 412 12.84 9.30 5.50
C ASP A 412 11.82 9.33 6.63
N VAL A 413 10.57 8.99 6.36
CA VAL A 413 9.50 8.90 7.37
C VAL A 413 9.86 7.89 8.46
N VAL A 414 10.27 6.68 8.08
CA VAL A 414 10.62 5.62 9.04
C VAL A 414 11.83 6.00 9.89
N SER A 415 12.81 6.72 9.32
CA SER A 415 14.01 7.11 10.07
C SER A 415 13.84 8.33 10.96
N THR A 416 12.85 9.20 10.70
CA THR A 416 12.69 10.48 11.39
C THR A 416 11.46 10.56 12.29
N VAL A 417 10.43 9.76 12.02
CA VAL A 417 9.16 9.81 12.77
C VAL A 417 9.07 8.64 13.76
N PRO A 418 9.02 8.90 15.07
CA PRO A 418 8.93 7.85 16.08
C PRO A 418 7.72 6.92 15.89
N GLY A 419 7.95 5.61 16.03
CA GLY A 419 6.90 4.59 15.91
C GLY A 419 6.56 4.17 14.47
N MET A 420 7.24 4.72 13.47
CA MET A 420 7.18 4.22 12.10
C MET A 420 8.15 3.06 11.89
N SER A 421 7.81 2.15 10.99
CA SER A 421 8.58 0.92 10.76
C SER A 421 8.37 0.42 9.34
N ASN A 422 9.39 -0.20 8.76
CA ASN A 422 9.31 -0.88 7.47
C ASN A 422 8.32 -2.05 7.46
N ASN A 423 7.99 -2.62 8.63
CA ASN A 423 7.02 -3.71 8.74
C ASN A 423 5.55 -3.26 8.62
N ASN A 424 5.30 -1.94 8.71
CA ASN A 424 3.95 -1.35 8.64
C ASN A 424 3.99 -0.11 7.74
N PRO A 425 4.35 -0.26 6.43
CA PRO A 425 4.55 0.86 5.52
C PRO A 425 3.28 1.71 5.33
N GLU A 426 2.10 1.11 5.47
CA GLU A 426 0.81 1.79 5.36
C GLU A 426 0.64 2.92 6.39
N LYS A 427 1.31 2.85 7.56
CA LYS A 427 1.29 3.92 8.55
C LYS A 427 2.07 5.15 8.10
N ALA A 428 3.26 4.92 7.51
CA ALA A 428 4.07 5.99 6.94
C ALA A 428 3.38 6.61 5.71
N MET A 429 2.81 5.79 4.83
CA MET A 429 2.00 6.27 3.69
C MET A 429 0.81 7.10 4.15
N ARG A 430 0.10 6.68 5.21
CA ARG A 430 -0.99 7.47 5.79
C ARG A 430 -0.52 8.82 6.29
N LEU A 431 0.66 8.91 6.91
CA LEU A 431 1.21 10.19 7.37
C LEU A 431 1.53 11.12 6.18
N LEU A 432 2.09 10.59 5.09
CA LEU A 432 2.30 11.36 3.85
C LEU A 432 0.98 11.88 3.28
N LEU A 433 -0.06 11.06 3.27
CA LEU A 433 -1.39 11.46 2.82
C LEU A 433 -2.00 12.56 3.71
N GLN A 434 -1.86 12.45 5.05
CA GLN A 434 -2.28 13.47 6.01
C GLN A 434 -1.51 14.78 5.85
N SER A 435 -0.23 14.69 5.50
CA SER A 435 0.64 15.82 5.19
C SER A 435 0.33 16.44 3.82
N ARG A 436 -0.46 15.77 2.99
CA ARG A 436 -0.73 16.14 1.59
C ARG A 436 0.56 16.33 0.78
N HIS A 437 1.61 15.53 1.09
CA HIS A 437 2.90 15.60 0.41
C HIS A 437 3.63 14.25 0.42
N LEU A 438 4.11 13.80 -0.75
CA LEU A 438 4.75 12.51 -0.91
C LEU A 438 6.19 12.44 -0.39
N ALA A 439 6.91 13.55 -0.32
CA ALA A 439 8.28 13.63 0.20
C ALA A 439 8.52 15.01 0.85
N PRO A 440 7.99 15.27 2.05
CA PRO A 440 8.10 16.59 2.66
C PRO A 440 9.55 16.97 2.99
N LEU A 441 10.33 16.03 3.54
CA LEU A 441 11.68 16.28 4.05
C LEU A 441 12.67 16.51 2.90
N TYR A 442 13.40 17.64 2.97
CA TYR A 442 14.51 17.98 2.07
C TYR A 442 15.86 17.65 2.73
N GLY A 443 16.83 17.22 1.93
CA GLY A 443 18.16 16.85 2.44
C GLY A 443 18.24 15.55 3.21
N GLY A 444 17.17 14.72 3.17
CA GLY A 444 17.16 13.36 3.70
C GLY A 444 17.74 12.33 2.73
N LYS A 445 17.29 11.08 2.86
CA LYS A 445 17.70 9.99 1.95
C LYS A 445 17.10 10.14 0.55
N THR A 446 15.97 10.83 0.45
CA THR A 446 15.27 11.08 -0.80
C THR A 446 15.78 12.36 -1.45
N THR A 447 16.38 12.23 -2.63
CA THR A 447 16.84 13.38 -3.40
C THR A 447 15.63 14.03 -4.11
N LEU A 448 15.51 15.35 -4.01
CA LEU A 448 14.48 16.15 -4.69
C LEU A 448 15.09 17.01 -5.79
N SER A 449 14.41 17.10 -6.93
CA SER A 449 14.75 18.04 -8.00
C SER A 449 13.83 19.24 -7.88
N PRO A 450 14.36 20.47 -7.86
CA PRO A 450 13.56 21.68 -7.67
C PRO A 450 12.87 22.10 -8.98
N GLU A 451 11.86 21.36 -9.36
CA GLU A 451 11.05 21.70 -10.53
C GLU A 451 10.22 22.98 -10.26
N SER A 452 9.79 23.66 -11.31
CA SER A 452 8.99 24.89 -11.19
C SER A 452 7.66 24.68 -10.45
N ARG A 453 7.17 23.44 -10.41
CA ARG A 453 6.00 23.00 -9.63
C ARG A 453 6.39 21.80 -8.77
N ASP A 454 6.04 21.82 -7.49
CA ASP A 454 6.19 20.66 -6.61
C ASP A 454 5.10 19.62 -6.88
N SER A 455 5.38 18.68 -7.79
CA SER A 455 4.45 17.59 -8.15
C SER A 455 4.29 16.53 -7.06
N LEU A 456 5.00 16.65 -5.94
CA LEU A 456 4.86 15.79 -4.78
C LEU A 456 3.74 16.25 -3.83
N VAL A 457 3.18 17.43 -4.02
CA VAL A 457 1.99 17.89 -3.30
C VAL A 457 0.75 17.13 -3.78
N ILE A 458 0.08 16.45 -2.86
CA ILE A 458 -1.16 15.71 -3.14
C ILE A 458 -2.35 16.69 -3.12
N GLU A 459 -2.61 17.38 -4.22
CA GLU A 459 -3.77 18.29 -4.32
C GLU A 459 -5.08 17.52 -4.48
N ARG A 460 -5.05 16.45 -5.28
CA ARG A 460 -6.20 15.57 -5.54
C ARG A 460 -6.10 14.34 -4.66
N VAL A 461 -7.15 14.07 -3.87
CA VAL A 461 -7.19 12.89 -3.00
C VAL A 461 -7.57 11.68 -3.83
N PRO A 462 -6.72 10.64 -3.90
CA PRO A 462 -7.00 9.44 -4.68
C PRO A 462 -8.03 8.54 -3.98
N ASP A 463 -8.59 7.59 -4.71
CA ASP A 463 -9.36 6.48 -4.14
C ASP A 463 -8.42 5.35 -3.67
N ILE A 464 -7.32 5.16 -4.40
CA ILE A 464 -6.26 4.20 -4.08
C ILE A 464 -4.92 4.94 -4.05
N PHE A 465 -4.16 4.80 -2.97
CA PHE A 465 -2.77 5.23 -2.87
C PHE A 465 -1.87 4.00 -2.89
N HIS A 466 -1.20 3.76 -4.01
CA HIS A 466 -0.32 2.61 -4.25
C HIS A 466 1.15 3.01 -4.17
N ALA A 467 1.94 2.25 -3.37
CA ALA A 467 3.39 2.39 -3.32
C ALA A 467 4.10 1.02 -3.24
N GLY A 468 5.42 1.04 -3.42
CA GLY A 468 6.37 -0.06 -3.28
C GLY A 468 7.53 0.30 -2.36
N HIS A 469 8.76 0.01 -2.81
CA HIS A 469 10.05 0.38 -2.22
C HIS A 469 10.43 -0.34 -0.91
N ILE A 470 9.49 -0.48 0.01
CA ILE A 470 9.75 -1.10 1.33
C ILE A 470 9.79 -2.63 1.25
N HIS A 471 9.35 -3.23 0.14
CA HIS A 471 9.22 -4.68 -0.04
C HIS A 471 8.32 -5.38 0.99
N ALA A 472 7.57 -4.65 1.80
CA ALA A 472 6.63 -5.18 2.77
C ALA A 472 5.20 -4.88 2.35
N LEU A 473 4.35 -5.91 2.33
CA LEU A 473 2.93 -5.72 2.07
C LEU A 473 2.27 -5.01 3.26
N GLY A 474 1.61 -3.89 3.00
CA GLY A 474 0.83 -3.15 3.99
C GLY A 474 -0.45 -2.60 3.37
N HIS A 475 -1.56 -2.69 4.11
CA HIS A 475 -2.86 -2.16 3.66
C HIS A 475 -3.62 -1.54 4.81
N CYS A 476 -4.19 -0.38 4.58
CA CYS A 476 -5.21 0.21 5.47
C CYS A 476 -6.17 1.10 4.67
N SER A 477 -7.36 1.32 5.22
CA SER A 477 -8.31 2.32 4.71
C SER A 477 -8.24 3.58 5.57
N TYR A 478 -8.21 4.74 4.94
CA TYR A 478 -8.19 6.02 5.64
C TYR A 478 -9.07 7.06 4.95
N ARG A 479 -10.17 7.45 5.58
CA ARG A 479 -11.13 8.47 5.11
C ARG A 479 -11.58 8.29 3.66
N GLY A 480 -11.85 7.03 3.27
CA GLY A 480 -12.26 6.67 1.92
C GLY A 480 -11.12 6.53 0.93
N VAL A 481 -9.87 6.46 1.40
CA VAL A 481 -8.70 6.13 0.58
C VAL A 481 -8.18 4.75 0.96
N SER A 482 -8.03 3.85 0.00
CA SER A 482 -7.34 2.57 0.16
C SER A 482 -5.84 2.79 0.01
N ILE A 483 -5.06 2.63 1.08
CA ILE A 483 -3.60 2.82 1.12
C ILE A 483 -2.94 1.45 1.04
N ILE A 484 -2.13 1.20 0.02
CA ILE A 484 -1.55 -0.13 -0.24
C ILE A 484 -0.07 0.01 -0.60
N ASN A 485 0.79 -0.62 0.19
CA ASN A 485 2.16 -0.95 -0.23
C ASN A 485 2.17 -2.39 -0.73
N SER A 486 2.65 -2.64 -1.94
CA SER A 486 2.41 -3.91 -2.64
C SER A 486 3.40 -5.04 -2.30
N GLY A 487 4.39 -4.81 -1.46
CA GLY A 487 5.45 -5.80 -1.25
C GLY A 487 6.38 -5.90 -2.46
N GLY A 488 7.01 -7.05 -2.70
CA GLY A 488 7.95 -7.22 -3.80
C GLY A 488 8.17 -8.67 -4.23
N TRP A 489 9.15 -8.87 -5.14
CA TRP A 489 9.52 -10.18 -5.70
C TRP A 489 10.99 -10.52 -5.48
N GLN A 490 11.66 -9.77 -4.60
CA GLN A 490 13.05 -9.99 -4.24
C GLN A 490 13.14 -10.54 -2.82
N GLU A 491 13.83 -11.66 -2.65
CA GLU A 491 14.17 -12.21 -1.33
C GLU A 491 15.04 -11.25 -0.53
N GLN A 492 15.14 -11.51 0.76
CA GLN A 492 15.95 -10.70 1.65
C GLN A 492 17.39 -10.59 1.18
N THR A 493 17.80 -9.38 0.82
CA THR A 493 19.18 -9.05 0.44
C THR A 493 20.07 -8.87 1.68
N GLU A 494 21.39 -8.88 1.49
CA GLU A 494 22.33 -8.58 2.59
C GLU A 494 22.13 -7.16 3.16
N TYR A 495 21.70 -6.23 2.32
CA TYR A 495 21.30 -4.90 2.76
C TYR A 495 20.10 -4.95 3.71
N MET A 496 19.02 -5.64 3.34
CA MET A 496 17.83 -5.80 4.16
C MET A 496 18.12 -6.51 5.49
N LYS A 497 18.96 -7.56 5.47
CA LYS A 497 19.42 -8.25 6.68
C LYS A 497 20.12 -7.31 7.64
N LYS A 498 21.02 -6.46 7.13
CA LYS A 498 21.76 -5.48 7.93
C LYS A 498 20.83 -4.50 8.67
N PHE A 499 19.71 -4.16 8.08
CA PHE A 499 18.72 -3.25 8.66
C PHE A 499 17.56 -3.96 9.36
N GLY A 500 17.58 -5.29 9.43
CA GLY A 500 16.66 -6.09 10.24
C GLY A 500 15.22 -6.14 9.74
N PHE A 501 14.95 -5.93 8.44
CA PHE A 501 13.62 -6.08 7.91
C PHE A 501 13.48 -7.26 6.93
N MET A 502 12.27 -7.83 6.90
CA MET A 502 11.92 -8.99 6.09
C MET A 502 10.96 -8.57 4.97
N PRO A 503 11.27 -8.87 3.70
CA PRO A 503 10.37 -8.58 2.60
C PRO A 503 9.16 -9.52 2.61
N THR A 504 8.04 -9.04 2.10
CA THR A 504 6.86 -9.84 1.80
C THR A 504 6.86 -10.18 0.32
N CYS A 505 7.44 -11.33 -0.02
CA CYS A 505 7.61 -11.72 -1.42
C CYS A 505 6.41 -12.52 -1.93
N GLY A 506 6.07 -12.31 -3.21
CA GLY A 506 5.09 -13.13 -3.93
C GLY A 506 3.66 -13.08 -3.38
N LYS A 507 3.32 -12.07 -2.57
CA LYS A 507 1.95 -11.78 -2.12
C LYS A 507 1.45 -10.53 -2.82
N VAL A 508 0.43 -10.67 -3.65
CA VAL A 508 -0.02 -9.62 -4.56
C VAL A 508 -1.40 -9.12 -4.18
N PRO A 509 -1.55 -7.85 -3.81
CA PRO A 509 -2.86 -7.24 -3.59
C PRO A 509 -3.59 -7.04 -4.94
N VAL A 510 -4.84 -7.44 -4.94
CA VAL A 510 -5.80 -7.27 -6.04
C VAL A 510 -6.98 -6.49 -5.51
N VAL A 511 -7.28 -5.36 -6.12
CA VAL A 511 -8.40 -4.50 -5.74
C VAL A 511 -9.53 -4.68 -6.72
N ASP A 512 -10.69 -5.11 -6.23
CA ASP A 512 -11.94 -5.05 -6.98
C ASP A 512 -12.36 -3.57 -7.08
N LEU A 513 -12.42 -3.02 -8.29
CA LEU A 513 -12.69 -1.60 -8.51
C LEU A 513 -14.16 -1.23 -8.28
N GLN A 514 -15.07 -2.20 -8.26
CA GLN A 514 -16.49 -1.97 -8.00
C GLN A 514 -16.79 -1.86 -6.50
N THR A 515 -16.09 -2.65 -5.66
CA THR A 515 -16.29 -2.67 -4.21
C THR A 515 -15.22 -1.89 -3.45
N LEU A 516 -13.99 -1.81 -3.99
CA LEU A 516 -12.72 -1.39 -3.39
C LEU A 516 -12.21 -2.35 -2.30
N GLU A 517 -12.69 -3.57 -2.29
CA GLU A 517 -12.16 -4.63 -1.46
C GLU A 517 -10.80 -5.09 -1.98
N VAL A 518 -9.91 -5.40 -1.06
CA VAL A 518 -8.53 -5.83 -1.36
C VAL A 518 -8.37 -7.30 -1.00
N ALA A 519 -8.17 -8.13 -2.01
CA ALA A 519 -7.74 -9.53 -1.84
C ALA A 519 -6.22 -9.63 -1.99
N VAL A 520 -5.57 -10.52 -1.25
CA VAL A 520 -4.14 -10.81 -1.38
C VAL A 520 -3.96 -12.22 -1.94
N VAL A 521 -3.40 -12.31 -3.14
CA VAL A 521 -3.17 -13.59 -3.83
C VAL A 521 -1.73 -14.04 -3.61
N PRO A 522 -1.46 -15.21 -2.98
CA PRO A 522 -0.12 -15.72 -2.75
C PRO A 522 0.39 -16.54 -3.94
N PHE A 523 1.69 -16.35 -4.27
CA PHE A 523 2.42 -17.09 -5.31
C PHE A 523 3.72 -17.73 -4.79
N SER A 524 4.03 -17.52 -3.52
CA SER A 524 5.22 -18.08 -2.85
C SER A 524 5.04 -19.55 -2.47
#